data_0371c401d154296c8f470d078f662f3b
#
_entry.id   0371c401d154296c8f470d078f662f3b
#
_cell.length_a   1.000
_cell.length_b   1.000
_cell.length_c   1.000
_cell.angle_alpha   90.00
_cell.angle_beta   90.00
_cell.angle_gamma   90.00
#
_symmetry.space_group_name_H-M   'P 1'
#
loop_
_entity.id
_entity.type
_entity.pdbx_description
1 polymer ?
#
loop_
_entity_poly.entity_id
_entity_poly.type
_entity_poly.pdbx_seq_one_letter_code
_entity_poly.pdbx_strand_id
1 'polypeptide(L)'
;MRYTLKDYQAEAVREVLGNLERAKDMYERYGDRSQFSLSAATGAGKTVMAAAIIEALFFGADEFDFPADPGAVVLWFSDDPSLNEQSRYRIQSASPELTNRMTVIEPPFAETILAPGKVYFLNTQKLSRNSRLVRAERDFEGYSGGMFDAPPDMLQASIYDVIANTINDKELTLYLVLDEAHRGMKPAKERQTIVQRLINGRGATPSIPIVLGISASV
;
A
#
# COMPACT_ATOMS: atom_id res chain seq x y z
N MET A 1 5.33 -17.51 8.72
CA MET A 1 4.83 -18.08 7.41
C MET A 1 4.28 -19.50 7.57
N ARG A 2 3.19 -19.85 6.86
CA ARG A 2 2.62 -21.20 6.81
C ARG A 2 3.36 -22.13 5.82
N TYR A 3 3.91 -21.55 4.76
CA TYR A 3 4.59 -22.29 3.69
C TYR A 3 6.09 -22.03 3.76
N THR A 4 6.87 -23.07 3.51
CA THR A 4 8.30 -22.93 3.25
C THR A 4 8.50 -22.37 1.85
N LEU A 5 9.27 -21.31 1.74
CA LEU A 5 9.61 -20.73 0.44
C LEU A 5 10.52 -21.70 -0.33
N LYS A 6 10.31 -21.80 -1.63
CA LYS A 6 11.25 -22.48 -2.52
C LYS A 6 12.53 -21.64 -2.65
N ASP A 7 13.66 -22.25 -3.01
CA ASP A 7 14.96 -21.57 -3.08
C ASP A 7 14.89 -20.25 -3.87
N TYR A 8 14.29 -20.26 -5.06
CA TYR A 8 14.17 -19.07 -5.87
C TYR A 8 13.24 -18.00 -5.26
N GLN A 9 12.24 -18.42 -4.46
CA GLN A 9 11.36 -17.49 -3.74
C GLN A 9 12.10 -16.86 -2.57
N ALA A 10 12.86 -17.67 -1.84
CA ALA A 10 13.67 -17.18 -0.73
C ALA A 10 14.75 -16.21 -1.21
N GLU A 11 15.39 -16.50 -2.35
CA GLU A 11 16.36 -15.60 -2.97
C GLU A 11 15.72 -14.27 -3.37
N ALA A 12 14.57 -14.30 -4.05
CA ALA A 12 13.83 -13.10 -4.43
C ALA A 12 13.35 -12.27 -3.21
N VAL A 13 12.86 -12.94 -2.16
CA VAL A 13 12.47 -12.30 -0.91
C VAL A 13 13.66 -11.61 -0.25
N ARG A 14 14.82 -12.29 -0.16
CA ARG A 14 16.04 -11.72 0.39
C ARG A 14 16.50 -10.48 -0.36
N GLU A 15 16.46 -10.51 -1.68
CA GLU A 15 16.83 -9.37 -2.51
C GLU A 15 15.88 -8.18 -2.27
N VAL A 16 14.56 -8.43 -2.23
CA VAL A 16 13.57 -7.39 -1.96
C VAL A 16 13.74 -6.80 -0.56
N LEU A 17 13.94 -7.63 0.46
CA LEU A 17 14.17 -7.16 1.84
C LEU A 17 15.42 -6.27 1.93
N GLY A 18 16.53 -6.67 1.32
CA GLY A 18 17.73 -5.84 1.25
C GLY A 18 17.53 -4.52 0.49
N ASN A 19 16.65 -4.50 -0.52
CA ASN A 19 16.26 -3.27 -1.20
C ASN A 19 15.38 -2.38 -0.31
N LEU A 20 14.45 -2.96 0.46
CA LEU A 20 13.58 -2.23 1.39
C LEU A 20 14.40 -1.59 2.52
N GLU A 21 15.34 -2.31 3.10
CA GLU A 21 16.23 -1.79 4.14
C GLU A 21 17.04 -0.59 3.64
N ARG A 22 17.67 -0.72 2.46
CA ARG A 22 18.41 0.38 1.84
C ARG A 22 17.51 1.57 1.50
N ALA A 23 16.31 1.29 0.98
CA ALA A 23 15.34 2.33 0.62
C ALA A 23 14.90 3.12 1.86
N LYS A 24 14.67 2.44 2.98
CA LYS A 24 14.32 3.07 4.25
C LYS A 24 15.47 3.93 4.77
N ASP A 25 16.70 3.42 4.81
CA ASP A 25 17.87 4.17 5.25
C ASP A 25 18.11 5.43 4.41
N MET A 26 17.98 5.33 3.08
CA MET A 26 18.11 6.47 2.18
C MET A 26 16.99 7.50 2.38
N TYR A 27 15.77 7.04 2.62
CA TYR A 27 14.65 7.94 2.91
C TYR A 27 14.84 8.67 4.25
N GLU A 28 15.18 7.95 5.31
CA GLU A 28 15.38 8.54 6.63
C GLU A 28 16.54 9.56 6.68
N ARG A 29 17.62 9.29 5.95
CA ARG A 29 18.81 10.18 5.96
C ARG A 29 18.72 11.33 4.98
N TYR A 30 18.16 11.09 3.80
CA TYR A 30 18.26 12.03 2.67
C TYR A 30 16.91 12.46 2.11
N GLY A 31 15.82 11.82 2.52
CA GLY A 31 14.50 12.02 1.94
C GLY A 31 14.35 11.40 0.55
N ASP A 32 15.29 10.52 0.14
CA ASP A 32 15.29 9.89 -1.16
C ASP A 32 14.20 8.83 -1.26
N ARG A 33 13.48 8.83 -2.38
CA ARG A 33 12.40 7.87 -2.66
C ARG A 33 12.91 6.72 -3.50
N SER A 34 12.37 5.54 -3.24
CA SER A 34 12.77 4.34 -3.95
C SER A 34 11.59 3.63 -4.58
N GLN A 35 11.79 3.15 -5.79
CA GLN A 35 10.82 2.31 -6.51
C GLN A 35 11.55 1.11 -7.10
N PHE A 36 11.03 -0.07 -6.85
CA PHE A 36 11.55 -1.31 -7.41
C PHE A 36 10.43 -2.34 -7.58
N SER A 37 10.71 -3.44 -8.24
CA SER A 37 9.69 -4.43 -8.56
C SER A 37 10.13 -5.86 -8.30
N LEU A 38 9.19 -6.67 -7.82
CA LEU A 38 9.25 -8.11 -7.78
C LEU A 38 8.55 -8.66 -9.03
N SER A 39 9.35 -9.09 -10.01
CA SER A 39 8.86 -9.73 -11.22
C SER A 39 9.06 -11.23 -11.15
N ALA A 40 8.00 -12.00 -11.38
CA ALA A 40 8.09 -13.44 -11.45
C ALA A 40 6.98 -14.01 -12.35
N ALA A 41 7.21 -15.18 -12.93
CA ALA A 41 6.24 -15.83 -13.81
C ALA A 41 4.86 -16.01 -13.13
N THR A 42 3.81 -16.08 -13.93
CA THR A 42 2.48 -16.40 -13.42
C THR A 42 2.51 -17.77 -12.73
N GLY A 43 1.95 -17.85 -11.53
CA GLY A 43 1.98 -19.09 -10.74
C GLY A 43 3.26 -19.29 -9.90
N ALA A 44 4.27 -18.43 -10.02
CA ALA A 44 5.50 -18.51 -9.21
C ALA A 44 5.33 -18.20 -7.72
N GLY A 45 4.12 -17.85 -7.28
CA GLY A 45 3.84 -17.57 -5.86
C GLY A 45 4.14 -16.15 -5.43
N LYS A 46 4.01 -15.16 -6.31
CA LYS A 46 4.24 -13.73 -6.01
C LYS A 46 3.55 -13.25 -4.73
N THR A 47 2.29 -13.63 -4.53
CA THR A 47 1.54 -13.25 -3.32
C THR A 47 2.08 -13.92 -2.06
N VAL A 48 2.63 -15.14 -2.18
CA VAL A 48 3.30 -15.83 -1.06
C VAL A 48 4.61 -15.12 -0.70
N MET A 49 5.40 -14.72 -1.71
CA MET A 49 6.61 -13.92 -1.50
C MET A 49 6.28 -12.56 -0.88
N ALA A 50 5.22 -11.89 -1.37
CA ALA A 50 4.75 -10.64 -0.78
C ALA A 50 4.31 -10.79 0.68
N ALA A 51 3.62 -11.89 1.01
CA ALA A 51 3.25 -12.20 2.39
C ALA A 51 4.50 -12.39 3.28
N ALA A 52 5.53 -13.07 2.78
CA ALA A 52 6.80 -13.24 3.48
C ALA A 52 7.52 -11.90 3.72
N ILE A 53 7.54 -11.03 2.72
CA ILE A 53 8.12 -9.69 2.81
C ILE A 53 7.37 -8.85 3.86
N ILE A 54 6.05 -8.85 3.85
CA ILE A 54 5.23 -8.09 4.81
C ILE A 54 5.39 -8.65 6.22
N GLU A 55 5.43 -9.99 6.36
CA GLU A 55 5.67 -10.64 7.66
C GLU A 55 7.05 -10.25 8.20
N ALA A 56 8.09 -10.25 7.35
CA ALA A 56 9.43 -9.82 7.74
C ALA A 56 9.48 -8.34 8.12
N LEU A 57 8.79 -7.45 7.40
CA LEU A 57 8.69 -6.04 7.77
C LEU A 57 8.11 -5.84 9.17
N PHE A 58 7.08 -6.59 9.53
CA PHE A 58 6.40 -6.40 10.82
C PHE A 58 7.06 -7.12 11.99
N PHE A 59 7.69 -8.27 11.76
CA PHE A 59 8.20 -9.13 12.82
C PHE A 59 9.70 -9.40 12.77
N GLY A 60 10.35 -8.98 11.69
CA GLY A 60 11.70 -9.41 11.38
C GLY A 60 11.74 -10.82 10.77
N ALA A 61 12.90 -11.22 10.28
CA ALA A 61 13.12 -12.55 9.72
C ALA A 61 14.59 -12.95 9.87
N ASP A 62 14.90 -13.80 10.87
CA ASP A 62 16.26 -14.25 11.15
C ASP A 62 16.90 -14.97 9.96
N GLU A 63 16.11 -15.75 9.20
CA GLU A 63 16.58 -16.45 7.99
C GLU A 63 17.10 -15.54 6.87
N PHE A 64 16.70 -14.26 6.90
CA PHE A 64 17.11 -13.23 5.95
C PHE A 64 18.01 -12.16 6.58
N ASP A 65 18.33 -12.29 7.88
CA ASP A 65 19.05 -11.27 8.65
C ASP A 65 18.38 -9.88 8.54
N PHE A 66 17.05 -9.90 8.61
CA PHE A 66 16.23 -8.70 8.42
C PHE A 66 15.54 -8.28 9.72
N PRO A 67 15.82 -7.08 10.26
CA PRO A 67 15.18 -6.59 11.48
C PRO A 67 13.74 -6.15 11.21
N ALA A 68 12.87 -6.27 12.21
CA ALA A 68 11.52 -5.71 12.14
C ALA A 68 11.57 -4.19 12.01
N ASP A 69 10.62 -3.63 11.27
CA ASP A 69 10.36 -2.20 11.23
C ASP A 69 9.10 -1.87 12.07
N PRO A 70 9.26 -1.36 13.32
CA PRO A 70 8.13 -1.07 14.19
C PRO A 70 7.18 0.00 13.63
N GLY A 71 7.69 0.88 12.77
CA GLY A 71 6.92 1.94 12.12
C GLY A 71 6.31 1.53 10.78
N ALA A 72 6.49 0.29 10.32
CA ALA A 72 6.02 -0.13 9.02
C ALA A 72 4.49 -0.07 8.88
N VAL A 73 4.04 0.63 7.86
CA VAL A 73 2.65 0.64 7.38
C VAL A 73 2.65 0.19 5.93
N VAL A 74 1.85 -0.81 5.59
CA VAL A 74 1.75 -1.30 4.21
C VAL A 74 0.43 -0.86 3.60
N LEU A 75 0.50 -0.13 2.50
CA LEU A 75 -0.65 0.20 1.64
C LEU A 75 -0.62 -0.72 0.41
N TRP A 76 -1.52 -1.70 0.38
CA TRP A 76 -1.69 -2.61 -0.75
C TRP A 76 -2.67 -2.00 -1.74
N PHE A 77 -2.20 -1.72 -2.93
CA PHE A 77 -3.01 -1.09 -3.97
C PHE A 77 -3.18 -2.01 -5.18
N SER A 78 -4.41 -2.20 -5.59
CA SER A 78 -4.76 -2.91 -6.82
C SER A 78 -5.74 -2.09 -7.66
N ASP A 79 -5.95 -2.55 -8.87
CA ASP A 79 -6.89 -1.91 -9.80
C ASP A 79 -8.35 -2.17 -9.45
N ASP A 80 -8.65 -3.36 -8.94
CA ASP A 80 -10.00 -3.89 -8.81
C ASP A 80 -10.24 -4.41 -7.40
N PRO A 81 -11.43 -4.18 -6.81
CA PRO A 81 -11.79 -4.72 -5.51
C PRO A 81 -11.67 -6.25 -5.40
N SER A 82 -12.00 -6.98 -6.46
CA SER A 82 -11.91 -8.44 -6.47
C SER A 82 -10.47 -8.94 -6.37
N LEU A 83 -9.52 -8.20 -6.95
CA LEU A 83 -8.09 -8.49 -6.80
C LEU A 83 -7.62 -8.26 -5.36
N ASN A 84 -8.10 -7.20 -4.71
CA ASN A 84 -7.81 -6.95 -3.29
C ASN A 84 -8.29 -8.11 -2.41
N GLU A 85 -9.50 -8.61 -2.62
CA GLU A 85 -10.03 -9.73 -1.86
C GLU A 85 -9.23 -11.01 -2.08
N GLN A 86 -8.88 -11.32 -3.34
CA GLN A 86 -8.05 -12.47 -3.67
C GLN A 86 -6.67 -12.37 -3.04
N SER A 87 -6.01 -11.21 -3.14
CA SER A 87 -4.69 -10.99 -2.56
C SER A 87 -4.75 -11.07 -1.03
N ARG A 88 -5.74 -10.46 -0.39
CA ARG A 88 -5.97 -10.57 1.05
C ARG A 88 -6.12 -12.01 1.50
N TYR A 89 -6.98 -12.79 0.84
CA TYR A 89 -7.19 -14.21 1.16
C TYR A 89 -5.91 -15.02 1.01
N ARG A 90 -5.15 -14.81 -0.06
CA ARG A 90 -3.88 -15.50 -0.31
C ARG A 90 -2.80 -15.13 0.71
N ILE A 91 -2.69 -13.84 1.06
CA ILE A 91 -1.77 -13.36 2.11
C ILE A 91 -2.13 -14.00 3.45
N GLN A 92 -3.41 -13.99 3.82
CA GLN A 92 -3.91 -14.62 5.05
C GLN A 92 -3.61 -16.11 5.09
N SER A 93 -3.79 -16.80 3.95
CA SER A 93 -3.51 -18.23 3.85
C SER A 93 -2.03 -18.54 3.94
N ALA A 94 -1.16 -17.66 3.46
CA ALA A 94 0.28 -17.80 3.49
C ALA A 94 0.88 -17.43 4.85
N SER A 95 0.33 -16.39 5.51
CA SER A 95 0.79 -15.90 6.80
C SER A 95 -0.39 -15.68 7.75
N PRO A 96 -0.69 -16.65 8.63
CA PRO A 96 -1.72 -16.50 9.67
C PRO A 96 -1.45 -15.31 10.61
N GLU A 97 -0.19 -14.95 10.85
CA GLU A 97 0.23 -13.82 11.68
C GLU A 97 -0.31 -12.47 11.16
N LEU A 98 -0.54 -12.38 9.85
CA LEU A 98 -1.08 -11.18 9.21
C LEU A 98 -2.62 -11.10 9.25
N THR A 99 -3.34 -12.14 9.69
CA THR A 99 -4.80 -12.23 9.63
C THR A 99 -5.49 -11.04 10.28
N ASN A 100 -5.08 -10.67 11.50
CA ASN A 100 -5.69 -9.58 12.28
C ASN A 100 -5.03 -8.22 11.99
N ARG A 101 -4.14 -8.16 11.01
CA ARG A 101 -3.41 -6.95 10.62
C ARG A 101 -3.84 -6.38 9.27
N MET A 102 -4.85 -6.97 8.65
CA MET A 102 -5.36 -6.56 7.34
C MET A 102 -6.66 -5.78 7.47
N THR A 103 -6.69 -4.58 6.92
CA THR A 103 -7.84 -3.68 6.91
C THR A 103 -8.17 -3.28 5.47
N VAL A 104 -9.42 -3.41 5.07
CA VAL A 104 -9.88 -2.83 3.80
C VAL A 104 -10.35 -1.41 4.08
N ILE A 105 -9.84 -0.44 3.31
CA ILE A 105 -10.30 0.95 3.42
C ILE A 105 -11.66 1.05 2.75
N GLU A 106 -12.69 1.18 3.58
CA GLU A 106 -14.09 1.31 3.17
C GLU A 106 -14.82 2.38 3.97
N PRO A 107 -15.81 3.02 3.35
CA PRO A 107 -16.66 3.99 4.05
C PRO A 107 -17.55 3.33 5.13
N PRO A 108 -17.75 3.96 6.28
CA PRO A 108 -17.04 5.16 6.76
C PRO A 108 -15.62 4.81 7.25
N PHE A 109 -14.64 5.68 6.94
CA PHE A 109 -13.26 5.51 7.38
C PHE A 109 -12.89 6.69 8.31
N ALA A 110 -12.69 6.38 9.59
CA ALA A 110 -12.53 7.39 10.65
C ALA A 110 -11.06 7.64 11.04
N GLU A 111 -10.11 6.85 10.54
CA GLU A 111 -8.69 7.02 10.85
C GLU A 111 -8.17 8.30 10.18
N THR A 112 -7.41 9.09 10.90
CA THR A 112 -6.73 10.30 10.38
C THR A 112 -5.26 10.04 10.02
N ILE A 113 -4.73 8.90 10.45
CA ILE A 113 -3.39 8.38 10.21
C ILE A 113 -3.47 6.85 10.18
N LEU A 114 -2.66 6.21 9.34
CA LEU A 114 -2.62 4.75 9.27
C LEU A 114 -1.77 4.18 10.42
N ALA A 115 -2.22 3.10 11.02
CA ALA A 115 -1.54 2.49 12.16
C ALA A 115 -0.37 1.59 11.73
N PRO A 116 0.76 1.57 12.47
CA PRO A 116 1.87 0.68 12.19
C PRO A 116 1.51 -0.81 12.36
N GLY A 117 2.23 -1.67 11.68
CA GLY A 117 2.02 -3.12 11.70
C GLY A 117 0.71 -3.56 11.07
N LYS A 118 0.10 -2.75 10.20
CA LYS A 118 -1.12 -3.07 9.45
C LYS A 118 -0.91 -3.01 7.94
N VAL A 119 -1.68 -3.83 7.23
CA VAL A 119 -1.83 -3.82 5.77
C VAL A 119 -3.19 -3.23 5.42
N TYR A 120 -3.20 -2.11 4.74
CA TYR A 120 -4.41 -1.43 4.28
C TYR A 120 -4.63 -1.70 2.79
N PHE A 121 -5.80 -2.21 2.45
CA PHE A 121 -6.17 -2.51 1.06
C PHE A 121 -6.97 -1.37 0.45
N LEU A 122 -6.48 -0.87 -0.68
CA LEU A 122 -7.08 0.24 -1.42
C LEU A 122 -7.11 -0.10 -2.91
N ASN A 123 -8.03 0.47 -3.67
CA ASN A 123 -8.13 0.24 -5.11
C ASN A 123 -8.45 1.53 -5.88
N THR A 124 -8.32 1.46 -7.21
CA THR A 124 -8.52 2.60 -8.11
C THR A 124 -9.91 3.23 -7.96
N GLN A 125 -10.97 2.43 -7.78
CA GLN A 125 -12.34 2.94 -7.66
C GLN A 125 -12.50 3.84 -6.42
N LYS A 126 -11.83 3.47 -5.31
CA LYS A 126 -11.85 4.22 -4.05
C LYS A 126 -11.13 5.57 -4.14
N LEU A 127 -10.23 5.74 -5.12
CA LEU A 127 -9.49 6.98 -5.38
C LEU A 127 -10.05 7.78 -6.56
N SER A 128 -11.13 7.34 -7.19
CA SER A 128 -11.78 8.07 -8.28
C SER A 128 -12.34 9.42 -7.79
N ARG A 129 -12.50 10.39 -8.70
CA ARG A 129 -13.03 11.73 -8.37
C ARG A 129 -14.41 11.70 -7.71
N ASN A 130 -15.22 10.70 -8.04
CA ASN A 130 -16.57 10.52 -7.50
C ASN A 130 -16.60 9.75 -6.19
N SER A 131 -15.45 9.24 -5.72
CA SER A 131 -15.38 8.52 -4.45
C SER A 131 -15.58 9.48 -3.27
N ARG A 132 -16.43 9.07 -2.33
CA ARG A 132 -16.69 9.80 -1.10
C ARG A 132 -15.47 9.79 -0.16
N LEU A 133 -14.53 8.83 -0.31
CA LEU A 133 -13.28 8.76 0.45
C LEU A 133 -12.27 9.86 0.08
N VAL A 134 -12.39 10.49 -1.09
CA VAL A 134 -11.50 11.59 -1.50
C VAL A 134 -11.95 12.95 -0.99
N ARG A 135 -13.07 13.02 -0.28
CA ARG A 135 -13.65 14.23 0.31
C ARG A 135 -13.65 14.11 1.83
N ALA A 136 -13.34 15.18 2.52
CA ALA A 136 -13.43 15.28 3.97
C ALA A 136 -14.63 16.14 4.39
N GLU A 137 -15.05 16.04 5.65
CA GLU A 137 -16.15 16.85 6.20
C GLU A 137 -15.90 18.36 6.02
N ARG A 138 -14.67 18.82 6.21
CA ARG A 138 -14.27 20.23 5.98
C ARG A 138 -14.51 20.73 4.58
N ASP A 139 -14.56 19.85 3.57
CA ASP A 139 -14.79 20.23 2.17
C ASP A 139 -16.27 20.66 1.94
N PHE A 140 -17.13 20.40 2.94
CA PHE A 140 -18.53 20.75 2.95
C PHE A 140 -18.85 21.95 3.86
N GLU A 141 -17.90 22.43 4.65
CA GLU A 141 -18.08 23.64 5.46
C GLU A 141 -18.32 24.85 4.57
N GLY A 142 -19.53 25.42 4.65
CA GLY A 142 -19.95 26.57 3.85
C GLY A 142 -20.53 26.25 2.47
N TYR A 143 -20.64 24.99 2.10
CA TYR A 143 -21.30 24.56 0.88
C TYR A 143 -22.81 24.45 1.14
N SER A 144 -23.60 25.41 0.63
CA SER A 144 -25.04 25.24 0.51
C SER A 144 -25.34 24.28 -0.65
N GLY A 145 -24.94 23.05 -0.49
CA GLY A 145 -25.00 22.00 -1.50
C GLY A 145 -26.40 21.76 -1.99
N GLY A 146 -26.55 21.59 -3.30
CA GLY A 146 -27.78 21.14 -3.89
C GLY A 146 -28.23 19.82 -3.26
N MET A 147 -29.56 19.60 -3.25
CA MET A 147 -30.28 18.47 -2.61
C MET A 147 -29.80 17.06 -2.97
N PHE A 148 -28.72 16.91 -3.76
CA PHE A 148 -28.19 15.66 -4.29
C PHE A 148 -26.73 15.33 -3.90
N ASP A 149 -26.06 16.22 -3.17
CA ASP A 149 -24.68 15.94 -2.72
C ASP A 149 -24.70 15.14 -1.40
N ALA A 150 -24.43 13.86 -1.51
CA ALA A 150 -24.27 13.02 -0.33
C ALA A 150 -23.06 13.49 0.50
N PRO A 151 -23.17 13.49 1.85
CA PRO A 151 -22.05 13.85 2.72
C PRO A 151 -20.84 12.92 2.49
N PRO A 152 -19.62 13.36 2.83
CA PRO A 152 -18.44 12.52 2.70
C PRO A 152 -18.51 11.30 3.66
N ASP A 153 -17.89 10.20 3.27
CA ASP A 153 -17.72 9.02 4.12
C ASP A 153 -16.50 9.14 5.04
N MET A 154 -15.72 10.20 4.89
CA MET A 154 -14.57 10.53 5.71
C MET A 154 -14.97 11.62 6.70
N LEU A 155 -14.86 11.32 7.99
CA LEU A 155 -15.35 12.22 9.03
C LEU A 155 -14.43 13.42 9.27
N GLN A 156 -13.12 13.25 9.20
CA GLN A 156 -12.15 14.29 9.58
C GLN A 156 -11.12 14.60 8.50
N ALA A 157 -10.74 13.62 7.70
CA ALA A 157 -9.67 13.72 6.72
C ALA A 157 -10.04 12.93 5.48
N SER A 158 -9.71 13.42 4.28
CA SER A 158 -9.81 12.61 3.07
C SER A 158 -8.77 11.49 3.09
N ILE A 159 -8.92 10.45 2.27
CA ILE A 159 -7.92 9.39 2.17
C ILE A 159 -6.52 9.91 1.80
N TYR A 160 -6.46 11.00 1.02
CA TYR A 160 -5.18 11.64 0.69
C TYR A 160 -4.57 12.36 1.87
N ASP A 161 -5.39 12.95 2.76
CA ASP A 161 -4.90 13.55 4.01
C ASP A 161 -4.39 12.47 4.96
N VAL A 162 -5.08 11.34 5.07
CA VAL A 162 -4.64 10.18 5.89
C VAL A 162 -3.28 9.68 5.42
N ILE A 163 -3.11 9.51 4.09
CA ILE A 163 -1.82 9.12 3.50
C ILE A 163 -0.76 10.19 3.79
N ALA A 164 -1.08 11.47 3.62
CA ALA A 164 -0.16 12.57 3.90
C ALA A 164 0.27 12.61 5.38
N ASN A 165 -0.69 12.46 6.30
CA ASN A 165 -0.41 12.42 7.73
C ASN A 165 0.50 11.25 8.09
N THR A 166 0.27 10.07 7.48
CA THR A 166 1.10 8.88 7.68
C THR A 166 2.54 9.08 7.18
N ILE A 167 2.71 9.71 6.01
CA ILE A 167 4.06 9.97 5.45
C ILE A 167 4.80 11.04 6.27
N ASN A 168 4.08 12.03 6.81
CA ASN A 168 4.66 13.12 7.58
C ASN A 168 5.01 12.74 9.03
N ASP A 169 4.50 11.61 9.52
CA ASP A 169 4.87 11.07 10.81
C ASP A 169 6.26 10.42 10.74
N LYS A 170 7.19 10.91 11.56
CA LYS A 170 8.57 10.44 11.55
C LYS A 170 8.79 9.05 12.16
N GLU A 171 7.81 8.57 12.92
CA GLU A 171 7.85 7.23 13.52
C GLU A 171 7.30 6.17 12.57
N LEU A 172 6.68 6.59 11.45
CA LEU A 172 6.06 5.71 10.48
C LEU A 172 6.82 5.66 9.15
N THR A 173 6.85 4.49 8.56
CA THR A 173 7.34 4.29 7.19
C THR A 173 6.23 3.68 6.34
N LEU A 174 5.76 4.43 5.35
CA LEU A 174 4.73 3.96 4.43
C LEU A 174 5.34 3.22 3.24
N TYR A 175 5.01 1.94 3.14
CA TYR A 175 5.35 1.06 2.02
C TYR A 175 4.13 0.89 1.11
N LEU A 176 4.21 1.33 -0.14
CA LEU A 176 3.18 1.07 -1.13
C LEU A 176 3.51 -0.21 -1.91
N VAL A 177 2.64 -1.18 -1.85
CA VAL A 177 2.69 -2.38 -2.70
C VAL A 177 1.69 -2.23 -3.83
N LEU A 178 2.18 -2.21 -5.07
CA LEU A 178 1.35 -2.18 -6.29
C LEU A 178 1.16 -3.58 -6.83
N ASP A 179 -0.02 -4.15 -6.64
CA ASP A 179 -0.37 -5.46 -7.20
C ASP A 179 -0.71 -5.34 -8.68
N GLU A 180 -0.16 -6.24 -9.49
CA GLU A 180 -0.29 -6.19 -10.96
C GLU A 180 0.17 -4.84 -11.55
N ALA A 181 1.34 -4.36 -11.11
CA ALA A 181 1.91 -3.04 -11.47
C ALA A 181 1.91 -2.75 -12.98
N HIS A 182 2.06 -3.79 -13.82
CA HIS A 182 2.02 -3.65 -15.29
C HIS A 182 0.66 -3.19 -15.82
N ARG A 183 -0.44 -3.46 -15.11
CA ARG A 183 -1.79 -3.02 -15.51
C ARG A 183 -2.00 -1.54 -15.28
N GLY A 184 -1.40 -0.97 -14.24
CA GLY A 184 -1.42 0.47 -13.95
C GLY A 184 -0.61 1.31 -14.95
N MET A 185 0.23 0.67 -15.76
CA MET A 185 1.05 1.31 -16.78
C MET A 185 0.40 1.33 -18.17
N LYS A 186 -0.70 0.63 -18.41
CA LYS A 186 -1.43 0.68 -19.69
C LYS A 186 -2.37 1.88 -19.73
N PRO A 187 -2.48 2.59 -20.88
CA PRO A 187 -3.05 3.94 -20.94
C PRO A 187 -4.58 3.98 -20.97
N ALA A 188 -5.22 3.75 -19.85
CA ALA A 188 -6.44 4.48 -19.57
C ALA A 188 -5.99 5.78 -18.87
N LYS A 189 -6.07 6.94 -19.52
CA LYS A 189 -5.53 8.21 -19.01
C LYS A 189 -5.92 8.52 -17.55
N GLU A 190 -7.13 8.17 -17.15
CA GLU A 190 -7.65 8.42 -15.79
C GLU A 190 -6.95 7.53 -14.75
N ARG A 191 -6.74 6.26 -15.06
CA ARG A 191 -6.12 5.27 -14.19
C ARG A 191 -4.63 5.56 -13.94
N GLN A 192 -3.90 5.86 -15.00
CA GLN A 192 -2.51 6.28 -14.91
C GLN A 192 -2.38 7.54 -14.04
N THR A 193 -3.31 8.47 -14.15
CA THR A 193 -3.33 9.68 -13.33
C THR A 193 -3.55 9.39 -11.85
N ILE A 194 -4.43 8.43 -11.50
CA ILE A 194 -4.68 8.05 -10.09
C ILE A 194 -3.44 7.41 -9.48
N VAL A 195 -2.85 6.42 -10.16
CA VAL A 195 -1.64 5.73 -9.67
C VAL A 195 -0.45 6.70 -9.57
N GLN A 196 -0.23 7.53 -10.58
CA GLN A 196 0.82 8.54 -10.56
C GLN A 196 0.61 9.57 -9.44
N ARG A 197 -0.64 9.99 -9.21
CA ARG A 197 -0.96 10.90 -8.10
C ARG A 197 -0.69 10.25 -6.75
N LEU A 198 -1.00 8.97 -6.59
CA LEU A 198 -0.73 8.24 -5.37
C LEU A 198 0.79 8.15 -5.12
N ILE A 199 1.56 7.75 -6.13
CA ILE A 199 3.02 7.57 -6.01
C ILE A 199 3.73 8.91 -5.84
N ASN A 200 3.43 9.88 -6.71
CA ASN A 200 4.19 11.14 -6.79
C ASN A 200 3.66 12.23 -5.86
N GLY A 201 2.49 12.01 -5.27
CA GLY A 201 1.80 13.03 -4.51
C GLY A 201 1.21 14.14 -5.40
N ARG A 202 0.45 15.03 -4.81
CA ARG A 202 -0.07 16.24 -5.46
C ARG A 202 -0.54 17.26 -4.43
N GLY A 203 -0.13 18.52 -4.61
CA GLY A 203 -0.51 19.59 -3.67
C GLY A 203 0.05 19.33 -2.28
N ALA A 204 -0.81 19.22 -1.27
CA ALA A 204 -0.43 18.93 0.11
C ALA A 204 -0.11 17.45 0.38
N THR A 205 -0.44 16.56 -0.55
CA THR A 205 -0.14 15.12 -0.40
C THR A 205 1.29 14.87 -0.85
N PRO A 206 2.20 14.46 0.04
CA PRO A 206 3.58 14.14 -0.32
C PRO A 206 3.66 12.88 -1.17
N SER A 207 4.80 12.66 -1.79
CA SER A 207 5.08 11.43 -2.54
C SER A 207 5.34 10.27 -1.58
N ILE A 208 4.89 9.08 -1.95
CA ILE A 208 5.16 7.88 -1.15
C ILE A 208 6.66 7.55 -1.18
N PRO A 209 7.27 7.28 -0.01
CA PRO A 209 8.72 7.09 0.09
C PRO A 209 9.21 5.82 -0.57
N ILE A 210 8.50 4.70 -0.39
CA ILE A 210 8.94 3.38 -0.84
C ILE A 210 7.82 2.68 -1.59
N VAL A 211 8.09 2.30 -2.85
CA VAL A 211 7.12 1.65 -3.73
C VAL A 211 7.67 0.31 -4.22
N LEU A 212 6.95 -0.77 -3.92
CA LEU A 212 7.20 -2.11 -4.41
C LEU A 212 6.12 -2.52 -5.43
N GLY A 213 6.48 -2.63 -6.69
CA GLY A 213 5.61 -3.19 -7.72
C GLY A 213 5.68 -4.71 -7.73
N ILE A 214 4.53 -5.37 -7.81
CA ILE A 214 4.46 -6.82 -8.02
C ILE A 214 3.83 -7.06 -9.38
N SER A 215 4.55 -7.75 -10.28
CA SER A 215 4.06 -7.99 -11.62
C SER A 215 4.41 -9.37 -12.14
N ALA A 216 3.60 -9.86 -13.12
CA ALA A 216 4.00 -11.01 -13.90
C ALA A 216 5.13 -10.58 -14.86
N SER A 217 6.23 -11.34 -14.89
CA SER A 217 7.18 -11.28 -16.00
C SER A 217 6.48 -11.80 -17.27
N VAL A 218 6.57 -11.04 -18.34
CA VAL A 218 6.07 -11.44 -19.67
C VAL A 218 7.05 -12.41 -20.30
#